data_33e4ce08adef44c570feff102484d184
#
_entry.id   33e4ce08adef44c570feff102484d184
#
_cell.length_a   1.000
_cell.length_b   1.000
_cell.length_c   1.000
_cell.angle_alpha   90.00
_cell.angle_beta   90.00
_cell.angle_gamma   90.00
#
_symmetry.space_group_name_H-M   'P 1'
#
loop_
_entity.id
_entity.type
_entity.pdbx_description
1 polymer ?
#
loop_
_entity_poly.entity_id
_entity_poly.type
_entity_poly.pdbx_seq_one_letter_code
_entity_poly.pdbx_strand_id
1 'polypeptide(L)'
;MTKVAIWCRHEADNLIGIGDDIPWHIPSDSRFFADVIAGQDVVFGRKTYETVPPEVLSDCAVWVLSKNQNYEPRNPDTERLVGDVRAFKEFEGNLYIGGGAAVYLQFMDGAPKLQPDIIVDCVYGGAVDDSLSGEKITVTPCVEIMKKKYFKISNDYEKDGVRAALWVKKGDFVEQSVLKRLLLLLESR
;
A
#
# COMPACT_ATOMS: atom_id res chain seq x y z
N MET A 1 17.28 2.06 4.56
CA MET A 1 16.27 1.10 4.06
C MET A 1 14.99 1.30 4.83
N THR A 2 13.90 1.61 4.13
CA THR A 2 12.59 1.90 4.75
C THR A 2 11.50 1.15 4.00
N LYS A 3 10.60 0.47 4.70
CA LYS A 3 9.41 -0.15 4.14
C LYS A 3 8.20 0.74 4.41
N VAL A 4 7.44 1.04 3.36
CA VAL A 4 6.26 1.90 3.41
C VAL A 4 5.05 1.11 2.93
N ALA A 5 4.02 0.96 3.76
CA ALA A 5 2.73 0.46 3.31
C ALA A 5 1.80 1.63 2.99
N ILE A 6 1.03 1.52 1.92
CA ILE A 6 0.00 2.50 1.56
C ILE A 6 -1.29 1.81 1.19
N TRP A 7 -2.40 2.25 1.77
CA TRP A 7 -3.74 1.81 1.42
C TRP A 7 -4.75 2.94 1.52
N CYS A 8 -5.87 2.81 0.81
CA CYS A 8 -7.08 3.56 1.08
C CYS A 8 -8.16 2.58 1.53
N ARG A 9 -8.79 2.85 2.68
CA ARG A 9 -9.81 2.00 3.28
C ARG A 9 -11.06 2.80 3.61
N HIS A 10 -12.20 2.15 3.55
CA HIS A 10 -13.45 2.73 4.02
C HIS A 10 -13.47 2.85 5.55
N GLU A 11 -13.99 3.96 6.06
CA GLU A 11 -13.94 4.31 7.48
C GLU A 11 -14.71 3.33 8.37
N ALA A 12 -15.88 2.87 7.92
CA ALA A 12 -16.79 2.10 8.78
C ALA A 12 -16.33 0.64 8.98
N ASP A 13 -15.74 0.00 7.96
CA ASP A 13 -15.50 -1.45 7.94
C ASP A 13 -14.10 -1.86 7.46
N ASN A 14 -13.22 -0.89 7.20
CA ASN A 14 -11.87 -1.09 6.65
C ASN A 14 -11.86 -1.83 5.29
N LEU A 15 -12.94 -1.73 4.52
CA LEU A 15 -13.05 -2.27 3.18
C LEU A 15 -12.02 -1.59 2.26
N ILE A 16 -11.38 -2.36 1.38
CA ILE A 16 -10.45 -1.86 0.35
C ILE A 16 -10.82 -2.34 -1.06
N GLY A 17 -11.74 -3.28 -1.18
CA GLY A 17 -12.18 -3.82 -2.46
C GLY A 17 -13.40 -4.72 -2.35
N ILE A 18 -14.08 -4.92 -3.48
CA ILE A 18 -15.14 -5.91 -3.68
C ILE A 18 -14.80 -6.67 -4.96
N GLY A 19 -14.53 -7.97 -4.86
CA GLY A 19 -13.99 -8.72 -5.98
C GLY A 19 -12.64 -8.19 -6.44
N ASP A 20 -12.54 -7.76 -7.68
CA ASP A 20 -11.33 -7.18 -8.26
C ASP A 20 -11.38 -5.63 -8.35
N ASP A 21 -12.44 -5.01 -7.84
CA ASP A 21 -12.69 -3.57 -7.95
C ASP A 21 -12.53 -2.83 -6.62
N ILE A 22 -12.16 -1.55 -6.71
CA ILE A 22 -12.23 -0.59 -5.59
C ILE A 22 -13.64 0.02 -5.60
N PRO A 23 -14.42 -0.08 -4.49
CA PRO A 23 -15.83 0.28 -4.48
C PRO A 23 -16.11 1.81 -4.35
N TRP A 24 -15.18 2.61 -4.81
CA TRP A 24 -15.30 4.08 -4.99
C TRP A 24 -14.38 4.56 -6.08
N HIS A 25 -14.70 5.69 -6.65
CA HIS A 25 -13.85 6.33 -7.66
C HIS A 25 -13.49 7.75 -7.23
N ILE A 26 -12.24 7.93 -6.78
CA ILE A 26 -11.72 9.20 -6.30
C ILE A 26 -10.39 9.49 -7.02
N PRO A 27 -10.43 10.25 -8.12
CA PRO A 27 -9.24 10.51 -8.96
C PRO A 27 -8.06 11.13 -8.19
N SER A 28 -8.32 11.96 -7.19
CA SER A 28 -7.27 12.57 -6.36
C SER A 28 -6.56 11.53 -5.49
N ASP A 29 -7.26 10.51 -5.00
CA ASP A 29 -6.66 9.43 -4.23
C ASP A 29 -5.83 8.50 -5.11
N SER A 30 -6.34 8.15 -6.30
CA SER A 30 -5.59 7.37 -7.28
C SER A 30 -4.30 8.08 -7.72
N ARG A 31 -4.36 9.39 -7.93
CA ARG A 31 -3.19 10.21 -8.25
C ARG A 31 -2.20 10.25 -7.08
N PHE A 32 -2.69 10.46 -5.87
CA PHE A 32 -1.85 10.45 -4.67
C PHE A 32 -1.12 9.11 -4.49
N PHE A 33 -1.82 8.00 -4.70
CA PHE A 33 -1.18 6.67 -4.69
C PHE A 33 -0.06 6.59 -5.73
N ALA A 34 -0.32 7.00 -6.97
CA ALA A 34 0.68 7.01 -8.04
C ALA A 34 1.90 7.87 -7.66
N ASP A 35 1.69 9.09 -7.13
CA ASP A 35 2.74 10.01 -6.70
C ASP A 35 3.59 9.41 -5.55
N VAL A 36 2.96 8.68 -4.63
CA VAL A 36 3.67 8.03 -3.51
C VAL A 36 4.61 6.94 -4.01
N ILE A 37 4.21 6.14 -5.00
CA ILE A 37 5.03 5.01 -5.50
C ILE A 37 5.95 5.39 -6.65
N ALA A 38 5.80 6.56 -7.28
CA ALA A 38 6.58 6.99 -8.44
C ALA A 38 8.09 6.91 -8.20
N GLY A 39 8.80 6.19 -9.07
CA GLY A 39 10.25 6.00 -9.00
C GLY A 39 10.73 5.09 -7.87
N GLN A 40 9.83 4.28 -7.27
CA GLN A 40 10.15 3.43 -6.13
C GLN A 40 10.11 1.93 -6.51
N ASP A 41 10.76 1.10 -5.66
CA ASP A 41 10.50 -0.34 -5.65
C ASP A 41 9.14 -0.58 -4.98
N VAL A 42 8.22 -1.24 -5.69
CA VAL A 42 6.87 -1.50 -5.17
C VAL A 42 6.49 -2.97 -5.30
N VAL A 43 5.91 -3.53 -4.23
CA VAL A 43 5.43 -4.91 -4.22
C VAL A 43 3.90 -4.97 -4.19
N PHE A 44 3.35 -5.80 -5.07
CA PHE A 44 1.93 -6.13 -5.13
C PHE A 44 1.72 -7.64 -5.11
N GLY A 45 0.59 -8.08 -4.59
CA GLY A 45 0.07 -9.40 -4.91
C GLY A 45 -0.40 -9.45 -6.37
N ARG A 46 -0.26 -10.61 -7.02
CA ARG A 46 -0.58 -10.78 -8.45
C ARG A 46 -1.95 -10.20 -8.84
N LYS A 47 -3.02 -10.51 -8.09
CA LYS A 47 -4.36 -10.00 -8.42
C LYS A 47 -4.43 -8.46 -8.42
N THR A 48 -3.87 -7.83 -7.40
CA THR A 48 -3.83 -6.37 -7.32
C THR A 48 -2.95 -5.78 -8.43
N TYR A 49 -1.79 -6.38 -8.70
CA TYR A 49 -0.93 -5.96 -9.80
C TYR A 49 -1.67 -5.97 -11.15
N GLU A 50 -2.50 -6.99 -11.41
CA GLU A 50 -3.28 -7.12 -12.65
C GLU A 50 -4.32 -5.99 -12.81
N THR A 51 -4.81 -5.40 -11.71
CA THR A 51 -5.78 -4.30 -11.74
C THR A 51 -5.14 -2.91 -11.79
N VAL A 52 -3.87 -2.76 -11.40
CA VAL A 52 -3.18 -1.47 -11.46
C VAL A 52 -2.88 -1.10 -12.91
N PRO A 53 -3.26 0.12 -13.39
CA PRO A 53 -2.96 0.57 -14.73
C PRO A 53 -1.45 0.57 -15.01
N PRO A 54 -0.99 0.06 -16.17
CA PRO A 54 0.44 0.00 -16.50
C PRO A 54 1.16 1.34 -16.43
N GLU A 55 0.47 2.43 -16.80
CA GLU A 55 1.02 3.79 -16.76
C GLU A 55 1.38 4.26 -15.34
N VAL A 56 0.67 3.78 -14.32
CA VAL A 56 0.98 4.08 -12.90
C VAL A 56 2.29 3.42 -12.46
N LEU A 57 2.69 2.34 -13.13
CA LEU A 57 3.87 1.54 -12.81
C LEU A 57 5.07 1.84 -13.71
N SER A 58 4.94 2.74 -14.69
CA SER A 58 5.95 2.98 -15.74
C SER A 58 7.32 3.35 -15.19
N ASP A 59 7.37 4.08 -14.08
CA ASP A 59 8.61 4.55 -13.44
C ASP A 59 9.00 3.72 -12.21
N CYS A 60 8.29 2.62 -11.94
CA CYS A 60 8.51 1.78 -10.77
C CYS A 60 9.34 0.53 -11.09
N ALA A 61 10.14 0.07 -10.13
CA ALA A 61 10.60 -1.31 -10.13
C ALA A 61 9.55 -2.17 -9.40
N VAL A 62 8.88 -3.06 -10.13
CA VAL A 62 7.71 -3.78 -9.62
C VAL A 62 8.05 -5.21 -9.22
N TRP A 63 7.59 -5.62 -8.03
CA TRP A 63 7.72 -6.96 -7.49
C TRP A 63 6.34 -7.59 -7.38
N VAL A 64 6.08 -8.63 -8.17
CA VAL A 64 4.78 -9.34 -8.19
C VAL A 64 4.87 -10.56 -7.31
N LEU A 65 4.16 -10.52 -6.18
CA LEU A 65 4.11 -11.65 -5.24
C LEU A 65 3.07 -12.69 -5.70
N SER A 66 3.53 -13.87 -6.09
CA SER A 66 2.66 -14.97 -6.52
C SER A 66 3.26 -16.33 -6.16
N LYS A 67 2.39 -17.27 -5.73
CA LYS A 67 2.75 -18.68 -5.58
C LYS A 67 2.88 -19.41 -6.92
N ASN A 68 2.26 -18.89 -7.98
CA ASN A 68 2.39 -19.43 -9.33
C ASN A 68 3.73 -18.97 -9.92
N GLN A 69 4.73 -19.86 -9.90
CA GLN A 69 6.06 -19.57 -10.40
C GLN A 69 6.14 -19.50 -11.95
N ASN A 70 5.08 -19.89 -12.64
CA ASN A 70 4.97 -19.77 -14.10
C ASN A 70 4.23 -18.47 -14.53
N TYR A 71 3.93 -17.58 -13.58
CA TYR A 71 3.34 -16.29 -13.90
C TYR A 71 4.39 -15.37 -14.52
N GLU A 72 4.07 -14.78 -15.65
CA GLU A 72 4.92 -13.82 -16.34
C GLU A 72 4.39 -12.41 -16.13
N PRO A 73 5.13 -11.50 -15.47
CA PRO A 73 4.77 -10.09 -15.37
C PRO A 73 4.71 -9.43 -16.76
N ARG A 74 3.98 -8.31 -16.86
CA ARG A 74 3.74 -7.59 -18.13
C ARG A 74 5.02 -7.05 -18.76
N ASN A 75 5.99 -6.61 -17.94
CA ASN A 75 7.26 -6.04 -18.39
C ASN A 75 8.43 -6.66 -17.61
N PRO A 76 9.09 -7.71 -18.15
CA PRO A 76 10.15 -8.42 -17.46
C PRO A 76 11.44 -7.60 -17.24
N ASP A 77 11.58 -6.44 -17.89
CA ASP A 77 12.74 -5.56 -17.69
C ASP A 77 12.64 -4.78 -16.36
N THR A 78 11.44 -4.43 -15.95
CA THR A 78 11.17 -3.63 -14.73
C THR A 78 10.33 -4.35 -13.68
N GLU A 79 9.78 -5.52 -14.02
CA GLU A 79 8.86 -6.27 -13.18
C GLU A 79 9.40 -7.67 -12.89
N ARG A 80 9.38 -8.09 -11.64
CA ARG A 80 9.95 -9.35 -11.16
C ARG A 80 8.97 -10.18 -10.39
N LEU A 81 8.96 -11.47 -10.64
CA LEU A 81 8.16 -12.43 -9.88
C LEU A 81 8.89 -12.81 -8.57
N VAL A 82 8.15 -12.83 -7.47
CA VAL A 82 8.63 -13.27 -6.15
C VAL A 82 7.62 -14.23 -5.55
N GLY A 83 8.10 -15.37 -5.05
CA GLY A 83 7.25 -16.43 -4.49
C GLY A 83 6.85 -16.22 -3.03
N ASP A 84 7.63 -15.43 -2.27
CA ASP A 84 7.45 -15.31 -0.82
C ASP A 84 7.94 -13.96 -0.30
N VAL A 85 7.19 -13.36 0.63
CA VAL A 85 7.55 -12.07 1.25
C VAL A 85 8.89 -12.13 2.00
N ARG A 86 9.34 -13.30 2.41
CA ARG A 86 10.64 -13.46 3.10
C ARG A 86 11.83 -13.02 2.26
N ALA A 87 11.69 -12.96 0.93
CA ALA A 87 12.69 -12.40 0.03
C ALA A 87 13.00 -10.91 0.34
N PHE A 88 12.04 -10.19 0.93
CA PHE A 88 12.20 -8.78 1.27
C PHE A 88 12.76 -8.53 2.68
N LYS A 89 13.13 -9.58 3.42
CA LYS A 89 13.69 -9.44 4.77
C LYS A 89 15.01 -8.68 4.79
N GLU A 90 15.86 -8.95 3.82
CA GLU A 90 17.18 -8.30 3.65
C GLU A 90 17.20 -7.46 2.35
N PHE A 91 16.05 -6.91 1.95
CA PHE A 91 15.92 -6.07 0.75
C PHE A 91 16.70 -4.78 0.95
N GLU A 92 17.57 -4.46 0.02
CA GLU A 92 18.35 -3.21 0.03
C GLU A 92 17.58 -2.11 -0.71
N GLY A 93 17.48 -0.93 -0.11
CA GLY A 93 16.70 0.19 -0.63
C GLY A 93 15.36 0.39 0.07
N ASN A 94 14.52 1.26 -0.48
CA ASN A 94 13.19 1.54 0.04
C ASN A 94 12.16 0.72 -0.71
N LEU A 95 11.29 0.00 0.02
CA LEU A 95 10.25 -0.85 -0.54
C LEU A 95 8.86 -0.32 -0.20
N TYR A 96 8.03 -0.08 -1.21
CA TYR A 96 6.64 0.31 -1.04
C TYR A 96 5.72 -0.90 -1.20
N ILE A 97 4.80 -1.08 -0.27
CA ILE A 97 3.86 -2.20 -0.23
C ILE A 97 2.52 -1.66 -0.71
N GLY A 98 2.17 -1.99 -1.96
CA GLY A 98 0.98 -1.50 -2.65
C GLY A 98 -0.24 -2.43 -2.56
N GLY A 99 -0.10 -3.58 -1.92
CA GLY A 99 -1.23 -4.45 -1.62
C GLY A 99 -1.35 -5.70 -2.46
N GLY A 100 -2.53 -6.38 -2.45
CA GLY A 100 -3.74 -6.17 -1.64
C GLY A 100 -3.68 -6.69 -0.20
N ALA A 101 -4.85 -6.92 0.38
CA ALA A 101 -5.01 -7.25 1.80
C ALA A 101 -4.11 -8.39 2.29
N ALA A 102 -4.01 -9.47 1.54
CA ALA A 102 -3.15 -10.61 1.90
C ALA A 102 -1.66 -10.25 1.93
N VAL A 103 -1.21 -9.36 1.04
CA VAL A 103 0.18 -8.87 1.02
C VAL A 103 0.43 -7.95 2.20
N TYR A 104 -0.47 -6.98 2.46
CA TYR A 104 -0.35 -6.13 3.64
C TYR A 104 -0.24 -6.96 4.92
N LEU A 105 -1.09 -7.97 5.10
CA LEU A 105 -1.10 -8.79 6.30
C LEU A 105 0.21 -9.59 6.44
N GLN A 106 0.74 -10.15 5.35
CA GLN A 106 2.01 -10.90 5.38
C GLN A 106 3.19 -10.03 5.84
N PHE A 107 3.22 -8.73 5.44
CA PHE A 107 4.22 -7.80 5.92
C PHE A 107 3.94 -7.35 7.36
N MET A 108 2.72 -6.96 7.68
CA MET A 108 2.33 -6.43 8.99
C MET A 108 2.47 -7.43 10.13
N ASP A 109 2.13 -8.71 9.88
CA ASP A 109 2.22 -9.82 10.84
C ASP A 109 3.54 -10.61 10.72
N GLY A 110 4.38 -10.25 9.77
CA GLY A 110 5.67 -10.89 9.53
C GLY A 110 6.72 -10.59 10.59
N ALA A 111 7.91 -11.17 10.39
CA ALA A 111 9.07 -10.89 11.23
C ALA A 111 9.37 -9.38 11.30
N PRO A 112 9.99 -8.88 12.38
CA PRO A 112 10.22 -7.43 12.58
C PRO A 112 10.85 -6.72 11.37
N LYS A 113 11.81 -7.34 10.69
CA LYS A 113 12.46 -6.81 9.49
C LYS A 113 11.56 -6.75 8.24
N LEU A 114 10.42 -7.44 8.23
CA LEU A 114 9.43 -7.37 7.16
C LEU A 114 8.42 -6.26 7.40
N GLN A 115 8.16 -5.94 8.65
CA GLN A 115 7.11 -4.98 9.01
C GLN A 115 7.40 -3.60 8.41
N PRO A 116 6.39 -2.89 7.88
CA PRO A 116 6.56 -1.53 7.42
C PRO A 116 7.07 -0.61 8.53
N ASP A 117 7.98 0.28 8.20
CA ASP A 117 8.46 1.33 9.10
C ASP A 117 7.47 2.51 9.13
N ILE A 118 6.84 2.76 7.97
CA ILE A 118 5.84 3.81 7.78
C ILE A 118 4.57 3.21 7.16
N ILE A 119 3.41 3.72 7.58
CA ILE A 119 2.12 3.44 6.96
C ILE A 119 1.50 4.77 6.52
N VAL A 120 1.10 4.85 5.25
CA VAL A 120 0.25 5.90 4.70
C VAL A 120 -1.18 5.37 4.76
N ASP A 121 -1.93 5.80 5.76
CA ASP A 121 -3.31 5.37 6.00
C ASP A 121 -4.27 6.41 5.43
N CYS A 122 -4.86 6.09 4.27
CA CYS A 122 -5.93 6.87 3.67
C CYS A 122 -7.27 6.29 4.09
N VAL A 123 -8.19 7.14 4.54
CA VAL A 123 -9.49 6.76 5.09
C VAL A 123 -10.58 7.50 4.33
N TYR A 124 -11.41 6.77 3.61
CA TYR A 124 -12.55 7.27 2.87
C TYR A 124 -13.83 7.17 3.71
N GLY A 125 -14.53 8.28 3.89
CA GLY A 125 -15.76 8.38 4.68
C GLY A 125 -17.05 8.47 3.85
N GLY A 126 -16.96 8.36 2.52
CA GLY A 126 -18.12 8.51 1.61
C GLY A 126 -18.85 7.20 1.33
N ALA A 127 -19.71 7.23 0.32
CA ALA A 127 -20.51 6.09 -0.09
C ALA A 127 -19.69 5.02 -0.82
N VAL A 128 -20.01 3.77 -0.56
CA VAL A 128 -19.48 2.58 -1.25
C VAL A 128 -20.44 2.19 -2.36
N ASP A 129 -19.93 1.76 -3.51
CA ASP A 129 -20.74 1.22 -4.59
C ASP A 129 -21.25 -0.19 -4.23
N ASP A 130 -22.48 -0.25 -3.74
CA ASP A 130 -23.13 -1.50 -3.35
C ASP A 130 -23.62 -2.34 -4.56
N SER A 131 -23.50 -1.85 -5.79
CA SER A 131 -23.83 -2.60 -7.01
C SER A 131 -22.76 -3.62 -7.40
N LEU A 132 -21.54 -3.48 -6.89
CA LEU A 132 -20.44 -4.41 -7.14
C LEU A 132 -20.71 -5.77 -6.49
N SER A 133 -20.40 -6.82 -7.23
CA SER A 133 -20.56 -8.20 -6.78
C SER A 133 -19.20 -8.84 -6.51
N GLY A 134 -19.12 -9.65 -5.45
CA GLY A 134 -17.89 -10.36 -5.09
C GLY A 134 -17.63 -10.37 -3.60
N GLU A 135 -16.49 -10.93 -3.22
CA GLU A 135 -16.05 -10.98 -1.84
C GLU A 135 -15.61 -9.59 -1.37
N LYS A 136 -16.08 -9.18 -0.19
CA LYS A 136 -15.59 -7.95 0.46
C LYS A 136 -14.19 -8.19 1.02
N ILE A 137 -13.25 -7.37 0.56
CA ILE A 137 -11.84 -7.45 0.95
C ILE A 137 -11.52 -6.32 1.92
N THR A 138 -11.09 -6.67 3.14
CA THR A 138 -10.81 -5.70 4.19
C THR A 138 -9.36 -5.76 4.68
N VAL A 139 -8.88 -4.65 5.26
CA VAL A 139 -7.58 -4.56 5.95
C VAL A 139 -7.72 -4.48 7.47
N THR A 140 -8.85 -4.94 8.02
CA THR A 140 -9.12 -4.89 9.47
C THR A 140 -7.98 -5.44 10.33
N PRO A 141 -7.38 -6.63 10.05
CA PRO A 141 -6.26 -7.12 10.84
C PRO A 141 -5.03 -6.19 10.78
N CYS A 142 -4.76 -5.60 9.62
CA CYS A 142 -3.65 -4.65 9.45
C CYS A 142 -3.88 -3.37 10.26
N VAL A 143 -5.11 -2.84 10.26
CA VAL A 143 -5.49 -1.65 11.03
C VAL A 143 -5.37 -1.91 12.54
N GLU A 144 -5.74 -3.10 13.01
CA GLU A 144 -5.57 -3.48 14.41
C GLU A 144 -4.09 -3.55 14.81
N ILE A 145 -3.24 -4.12 13.96
CA ILE A 145 -1.78 -4.17 14.16
C ILE A 145 -1.22 -2.74 14.16
N MET A 146 -1.64 -1.91 13.19
CA MET A 146 -1.21 -0.51 13.09
C MET A 146 -1.50 0.26 14.38
N LYS A 147 -2.73 0.21 14.88
CA LYS A 147 -3.13 0.91 16.11
C LYS A 147 -2.32 0.46 17.34
N LYS A 148 -1.89 -0.80 17.39
CA LYS A 148 -1.08 -1.35 18.49
C LYS A 148 0.40 -0.98 18.39
N LYS A 149 0.98 -1.08 17.19
CA LYS A 149 2.44 -1.03 16.96
C LYS A 149 2.97 0.27 16.39
N TYR A 150 2.10 1.21 15.97
CA TYR A 150 2.50 2.47 15.32
C TYR A 150 1.98 3.68 16.08
N PHE A 151 2.63 4.82 15.85
CA PHE A 151 2.17 6.14 16.27
C PHE A 151 1.78 6.96 15.05
N LYS A 152 0.65 7.64 15.12
CA LYS A 152 0.28 8.67 14.16
C LYS A 152 1.16 9.90 14.38
N ILE A 153 1.85 10.36 13.34
CA ILE A 153 2.83 11.43 13.42
C ILE A 153 2.47 12.67 12.61
N SER A 154 1.47 12.60 11.76
CA SER A 154 0.96 13.73 10.99
C SER A 154 -0.47 14.10 11.40
N ASN A 155 -0.88 15.32 11.02
CA ASN A 155 -2.30 15.67 10.96
C ASN A 155 -3.01 14.83 9.89
N ASP A 156 -4.34 14.87 9.87
CA ASP A 156 -5.13 14.38 8.74
C ASP A 156 -5.11 15.44 7.63
N TYR A 157 -4.74 15.01 6.43
CA TYR A 157 -4.82 15.81 5.21
C TYR A 157 -6.03 15.33 4.41
N GLU A 158 -7.06 16.17 4.33
CA GLU A 158 -8.32 15.79 3.70
C GLU A 158 -8.45 16.37 2.29
N LYS A 159 -8.86 15.51 1.35
CA LYS A 159 -9.25 15.89 0.00
C LYS A 159 -10.28 14.92 -0.56
N ASP A 160 -11.34 15.46 -1.15
CA ASP A 160 -12.40 14.69 -1.82
C ASP A 160 -12.98 13.55 -0.94
N GLY A 161 -13.15 13.82 0.37
CA GLY A 161 -13.68 12.86 1.33
C GLY A 161 -12.70 11.78 1.79
N VAL A 162 -11.43 11.86 1.39
CA VAL A 162 -10.34 10.99 1.87
C VAL A 162 -9.43 11.75 2.81
N ARG A 163 -9.27 11.24 4.02
CA ARG A 163 -8.29 11.70 5.01
C ARG A 163 -7.05 10.82 4.97
N ALA A 164 -5.88 11.39 4.78
CA ALA A 164 -4.62 10.68 4.75
C ALA A 164 -3.72 11.10 5.91
N ALA A 165 -3.04 10.16 6.52
CA ALA A 165 -2.11 10.40 7.62
C ALA A 165 -0.92 9.42 7.58
N LEU A 166 0.19 9.82 8.20
CA LEU A 166 1.36 8.97 8.40
C LEU A 166 1.39 8.37 9.80
N TRP A 167 1.72 7.08 9.83
CA TRP A 167 1.98 6.31 11.03
C TRP A 167 3.39 5.74 10.97
N VAL A 168 4.13 5.82 12.06
CA VAL A 168 5.51 5.30 12.18
C VAL A 168 5.56 4.22 13.25
N LYS A 169 6.31 3.16 12.97
CA LYS A 169 6.48 2.02 13.86
C LYS A 169 7.17 2.44 15.16
N LYS A 170 6.65 1.97 16.29
CA LYS A 170 7.17 2.27 17.62
C LYS A 170 8.56 1.68 17.80
N GLY A 171 9.51 2.51 18.24
CA GLY A 171 10.85 2.08 18.59
C GLY A 171 11.82 1.94 17.42
N ASP A 172 11.38 2.13 16.18
CA ASP A 172 12.24 2.05 15.01
C ASP A 172 12.73 3.44 14.57
N PHE A 173 13.91 3.46 13.96
CA PHE A 173 14.44 4.64 13.30
C PHE A 173 13.95 4.67 11.85
N VAL A 174 13.36 5.78 11.45
CA VAL A 174 12.84 5.99 10.10
C VAL A 174 13.77 6.92 9.33
N GLU A 175 14.04 6.58 8.09
CA GLU A 175 14.85 7.41 7.19
C GLU A 175 14.17 8.75 6.93
N GLN A 176 14.84 9.83 7.33
CA GLN A 176 14.28 11.19 7.31
C GLN A 176 13.94 11.68 5.90
N SER A 177 14.68 11.24 4.88
CA SER A 177 14.42 11.56 3.47
C SER A 177 13.08 11.01 3.00
N VAL A 178 12.77 9.77 3.34
CA VAL A 178 11.50 9.10 3.01
C VAL A 178 10.35 9.80 3.73
N LEU A 179 10.50 10.05 5.03
CA LEU A 179 9.48 10.71 5.83
C LEU A 179 9.16 12.11 5.30
N LYS A 180 10.20 12.91 5.02
CA LYS A 180 10.04 14.26 4.45
C LYS A 180 9.32 14.23 3.10
N ARG A 181 9.69 13.29 2.21
CA ARG A 181 9.02 13.13 0.92
C ARG A 181 7.52 12.84 1.09
N LEU A 182 7.16 11.91 1.97
CA LEU A 182 5.77 11.55 2.22
C LEU A 182 4.96 12.70 2.83
N LEU A 183 5.55 13.47 3.76
CA LEU A 183 4.89 14.65 4.32
C LEU A 183 4.62 15.71 3.25
N LEU A 184 5.60 16.00 2.37
CA LEU A 184 5.41 16.95 1.26
C LEU A 184 4.30 16.49 0.30
N LEU A 185 4.22 15.21 -0.01
CA LEU A 185 3.15 14.66 -0.85
C LEU A 185 1.77 14.80 -0.19
N LEU A 186 1.68 14.58 1.12
CA LEU A 186 0.43 14.82 1.87
C LEU A 186 0.02 16.29 1.86
N GLU A 187 0.95 17.20 2.05
CA GLU A 187 0.70 18.66 2.06
C GLU A 187 0.27 19.19 0.68
N SER A 188 0.74 18.54 -0.40
CA SER A 188 0.44 18.92 -1.78
C SER A 188 -0.80 18.23 -2.38
N ARG A 189 -1.44 17.37 -1.62
CA ARG A 189 -2.56 16.52 -2.01
C ARG A 189 -3.81 17.26 -2.51
#